data_8e7ba2a69515f239e9bd79bc90b7d33b
#
_entry.id   8e7ba2a69515f239e9bd79bc90b7d33b
#
_cell.length_a   1.000
_cell.length_b   1.000
_cell.length_c   1.000
_cell.angle_alpha   90.00
_cell.angle_beta   90.00
_cell.angle_gamma   90.00
#
_symmetry.space_group_name_H-M   'P 1'
#
loop_
_entity.id
_entity.type
_entity.pdbx_description
1 polymer ?
#
loop_
_entity_poly.entity_id
_entity_poly.type
_entity_poly.pdbx_seq_one_letter_code
_entity_poly.pdbx_strand_id
1 'polypeptide(L)'
;MTTHDDAPRVDHRSPDAEPAPAEERAAVPPARRRAPRRDELLAAAVDAARAGLAGLAAPDEVGEHVDVLVDDDRLLTHRFACRMPGYAGWLWYVTIARAPRAKQVTVCETGLMAGEGSLVAPPWVPYAERVNEEERERLKAVAEGRVPGLSLIHI
;
A
#
# COMPACT_ATOMS: atom_id res chain seq x y z
N MET A 1 53.13 -38.41 -2.06
CA MET A 1 51.71 -38.34 -1.75
C MET A 1 51.35 -36.87 -1.62
N THR A 2 51.10 -36.27 -2.73
CA THR A 2 50.98 -34.82 -2.90
C THR A 2 49.50 -34.51 -3.22
N THR A 3 48.80 -33.92 -2.24
CA THR A 3 47.44 -33.43 -2.44
C THR A 3 47.49 -32.03 -3.03
N HIS A 4 46.89 -31.93 -4.22
CA HIS A 4 46.78 -30.70 -4.99
C HIS A 4 45.58 -29.90 -4.49
N ASP A 5 45.88 -28.72 -3.99
CA ASP A 5 44.87 -27.75 -3.49
C ASP A 5 44.41 -26.95 -4.74
N ASP A 6 43.16 -27.18 -5.13
CA ASP A 6 42.50 -26.48 -6.26
C ASP A 6 41.59 -25.37 -5.73
N ALA A 7 42.12 -24.17 -5.63
CA ALA A 7 41.36 -22.99 -5.26
C ALA A 7 40.59 -22.44 -6.45
N PRO A 8 39.29 -22.08 -6.33
CA PRO A 8 38.51 -21.54 -7.44
C PRO A 8 38.94 -20.11 -7.77
N ARG A 9 39.23 -19.90 -9.03
CA ARG A 9 39.51 -18.59 -9.63
C ARG A 9 38.31 -17.69 -9.58
N VAL A 10 38.42 -16.56 -8.90
CA VAL A 10 37.45 -15.45 -8.92
C VAL A 10 37.61 -14.72 -10.25
N ASP A 11 36.57 -14.78 -11.08
CA ASP A 11 36.51 -14.10 -12.37
C ASP A 11 36.24 -12.61 -12.12
N HIS A 12 37.26 -11.78 -12.35
CA HIS A 12 37.15 -10.32 -12.31
C HIS A 12 36.43 -9.82 -13.58
N ARG A 13 35.11 -9.70 -13.46
CA ARG A 13 34.30 -9.07 -14.50
C ARG A 13 34.56 -7.56 -14.51
N SER A 14 35.09 -7.08 -15.62
CA SER A 14 35.37 -5.66 -15.89
C SER A 14 34.12 -4.77 -15.75
N PRO A 15 34.23 -3.54 -15.17
CA PRO A 15 33.12 -2.65 -14.96
C PRO A 15 32.65 -1.81 -16.16
N ASP A 16 33.17 -2.05 -17.37
CA ASP A 16 32.88 -1.23 -18.54
C ASP A 16 31.97 -1.93 -19.56
N ALA A 17 30.77 -2.37 -19.11
CA ALA A 17 29.71 -2.70 -20.04
C ALA A 17 28.75 -1.51 -20.10
N GLU A 18 28.85 -0.70 -21.16
CA GLU A 18 27.84 0.29 -21.51
C GLU A 18 26.46 -0.38 -21.59
N PRO A 19 25.41 0.21 -20.93
CA PRO A 19 24.07 -0.31 -21.07
C PRO A 19 23.60 -0.10 -22.51
N ALA A 20 23.25 -1.19 -23.18
CA ALA A 20 22.63 -1.15 -24.49
C ALA A 20 21.37 -0.24 -24.44
N PRO A 21 21.11 0.54 -25.54
CA PRO A 21 19.95 1.41 -25.58
C PRO A 21 18.67 0.59 -25.37
N ALA A 22 17.89 0.99 -24.37
CA ALA A 22 16.56 0.43 -24.14
C ALA A 22 15.70 0.63 -25.38
N GLU A 23 15.44 -0.43 -26.12
CA GLU A 23 14.44 -0.41 -27.20
C GLU A 23 13.13 0.10 -26.60
N GLU A 24 12.71 1.25 -27.08
CA GLU A 24 11.43 1.87 -26.77
C GLU A 24 10.31 0.92 -27.22
N ARG A 25 9.89 0.06 -26.29
CA ARG A 25 8.71 -0.79 -26.49
C ARG A 25 7.53 0.14 -26.67
N ALA A 26 7.10 0.29 -27.91
CA ALA A 26 5.88 1.02 -28.25
C ALA A 26 4.76 0.59 -27.29
N ALA A 27 4.30 1.53 -26.46
CA ALA A 27 3.23 1.31 -25.53
C ALA A 27 1.97 0.95 -26.33
N VAL A 28 1.55 -0.31 -26.27
CA VAL A 28 0.27 -0.75 -26.80
C VAL A 28 -0.80 0.07 -26.06
N PRO A 29 -1.63 0.86 -26.76
CA PRO A 29 -2.65 1.65 -26.09
C PRO A 29 -3.56 0.72 -25.31
N PRO A 30 -3.92 1.05 -24.04
CA PRO A 30 -4.75 0.19 -23.24
C PRO A 30 -6.11 0.02 -23.94
N ALA A 31 -6.44 -1.23 -24.29
CA ALA A 31 -7.75 -1.55 -24.81
C ALA A 31 -8.79 -0.96 -23.84
N ARG A 32 -9.80 -0.23 -24.35
CA ARG A 32 -10.88 0.35 -23.54
C ARG A 32 -11.55 -0.80 -22.78
N ARG A 33 -11.16 -1.00 -21.52
CA ARG A 33 -11.78 -1.98 -20.62
C ARG A 33 -13.25 -1.57 -20.47
N ARG A 34 -14.15 -2.51 -20.72
CA ARG A 34 -15.56 -2.36 -20.42
C ARG A 34 -15.70 -2.12 -18.92
N ALA A 35 -16.62 -1.22 -18.52
CA ALA A 35 -16.92 -1.03 -17.10
C ALA A 35 -17.34 -2.36 -16.46
N PRO A 36 -16.81 -2.68 -15.26
CA PRO A 36 -17.13 -3.92 -14.56
C PRO A 36 -18.63 -3.99 -14.24
N ARG A 37 -19.18 -5.19 -14.28
CA ARG A 37 -20.61 -5.41 -14.00
C ARG A 37 -20.81 -5.81 -12.55
N ARG A 38 -21.80 -5.20 -11.91
CA ARG A 38 -22.26 -5.63 -10.59
C ARG A 38 -22.74 -7.07 -10.64
N ASP A 39 -22.22 -7.89 -9.76
CA ASP A 39 -22.61 -9.29 -9.59
C ASP A 39 -23.62 -9.37 -8.44
N GLU A 40 -24.88 -9.66 -8.75
CA GLU A 40 -25.97 -9.63 -7.77
C GLU A 40 -25.81 -10.73 -6.69
N LEU A 41 -25.20 -11.87 -7.02
CA LEU A 41 -24.94 -12.92 -6.04
C LEU A 41 -23.93 -12.44 -5.00
N LEU A 42 -22.83 -11.83 -5.45
CA LEU A 42 -21.84 -11.25 -4.54
C LEU A 42 -22.42 -10.07 -3.77
N ALA A 43 -23.18 -9.18 -4.42
CA ALA A 43 -23.81 -8.04 -3.76
C ALA A 43 -24.78 -8.44 -2.65
N ALA A 44 -25.44 -9.57 -2.77
CA ALA A 44 -26.33 -10.14 -1.75
C ALA A 44 -25.57 -10.91 -0.64
N ALA A 45 -24.29 -11.21 -0.82
CA ALA A 45 -23.51 -12.07 0.08
C ALA A 45 -22.97 -11.35 1.31
N VAL A 46 -23.77 -10.45 1.92
CA VAL A 46 -23.39 -9.63 3.08
C VAL A 46 -22.94 -10.48 4.27
N ASP A 47 -23.67 -11.57 4.58
CA ASP A 47 -23.33 -12.45 5.70
C ASP A 47 -22.00 -13.18 5.48
N ALA A 48 -21.73 -13.61 4.24
CA ALA A 48 -20.46 -14.25 3.89
C ALA A 48 -19.30 -13.25 4.00
N ALA A 49 -19.51 -12.01 3.57
CA ALA A 49 -18.53 -10.94 3.73
C ALA A 49 -18.28 -10.64 5.21
N ARG A 50 -19.34 -10.49 6.03
CA ARG A 50 -19.21 -10.27 7.48
C ARG A 50 -18.47 -11.42 8.16
N ALA A 51 -18.75 -12.67 7.79
CA ALA A 51 -18.06 -13.84 8.32
C ALA A 51 -16.55 -13.82 7.99
N GLY A 52 -16.15 -13.18 6.89
CA GLY A 52 -14.74 -12.98 6.51
C GLY A 52 -13.94 -12.13 7.49
N LEU A 53 -14.59 -11.35 8.37
CA LEU A 53 -13.93 -10.58 9.43
C LEU A 53 -13.72 -11.39 10.72
N ALA A 54 -14.22 -12.62 10.79
CA ALA A 54 -14.00 -13.47 11.95
C ALA A 54 -12.51 -13.72 12.19
N GLY A 55 -12.05 -13.47 13.42
CA GLY A 55 -10.64 -13.56 13.79
C GLY A 55 -9.83 -12.29 13.55
N LEU A 56 -10.35 -11.31 12.81
CA LEU A 56 -9.74 -9.99 12.64
C LEU A 56 -10.39 -8.94 13.55
N ALA A 57 -11.72 -8.99 13.71
CA ALA A 57 -12.50 -8.09 14.53
C ALA A 57 -13.45 -8.87 15.45
N ALA A 58 -13.73 -8.32 16.61
CA ALA A 58 -14.79 -8.84 17.47
C ALA A 58 -16.18 -8.53 16.85
N PRO A 59 -17.21 -9.37 17.06
CA PRO A 59 -18.52 -9.18 16.44
C PRO A 59 -19.18 -7.83 16.74
N ASP A 60 -18.93 -7.25 17.90
CA ASP A 60 -19.43 -5.96 18.35
C ASP A 60 -18.66 -4.77 17.75
N GLU A 61 -17.45 -4.99 17.26
CA GLU A 61 -16.63 -4.01 16.56
C GLU A 61 -17.03 -3.83 15.08
N VAL A 62 -17.77 -4.80 14.53
CA VAL A 62 -18.28 -4.75 13.15
C VAL A 62 -19.71 -4.21 13.15
N GLY A 63 -19.86 -2.98 12.71
CA GLY A 63 -21.17 -2.30 12.67
C GLY A 63 -22.05 -2.70 11.50
N GLU A 64 -22.89 -1.78 11.07
CA GLU A 64 -23.84 -1.97 9.96
C GLU A 64 -23.13 -2.13 8.63
N HIS A 65 -23.76 -2.85 7.71
CA HIS A 65 -23.34 -2.87 6.32
C HIS A 65 -23.65 -1.50 5.68
N VAL A 66 -22.64 -0.84 5.17
CA VAL A 66 -22.75 0.52 4.61
C VAL A 66 -23.09 0.46 3.13
N ASP A 67 -22.25 -0.21 2.33
CA ASP A 67 -22.42 -0.30 0.89
C ASP A 67 -21.55 -1.43 0.27
N VAL A 68 -21.63 -1.50 -1.07
CA VAL A 68 -20.86 -2.44 -1.91
C VAL A 68 -20.22 -1.69 -3.06
N LEU A 69 -18.91 -1.80 -3.18
CA LEU A 69 -18.14 -1.33 -4.32
C LEU A 69 -17.97 -2.43 -5.36
N VAL A 70 -17.99 -2.06 -6.63
CA VAL A 70 -17.72 -2.97 -7.75
C VAL A 70 -16.29 -2.74 -8.20
N ASP A 71 -15.39 -3.65 -7.89
CA ASP A 71 -13.97 -3.52 -8.21
C ASP A 71 -13.66 -4.07 -9.61
N ASP A 72 -14.22 -5.25 -9.93
CA ASP A 72 -14.10 -5.87 -11.26
C ASP A 72 -15.28 -6.85 -11.48
N ASP A 73 -15.35 -7.48 -12.65
CA ASP A 73 -16.33 -8.52 -12.93
C ASP A 73 -16.16 -9.67 -11.92
N ARG A 74 -17.20 -9.97 -11.16
CA ARG A 74 -17.21 -10.98 -10.09
C ARG A 74 -16.23 -10.72 -8.93
N LEU A 75 -15.93 -9.45 -8.68
CA LEU A 75 -15.11 -8.98 -7.57
C LEU A 75 -15.78 -7.75 -6.97
N LEU A 76 -16.22 -7.84 -5.72
CA LEU A 76 -16.91 -6.77 -5.01
C LEU A 76 -16.33 -6.61 -3.61
N THR A 77 -16.31 -5.36 -3.14
CA THR A 77 -15.91 -5.01 -1.78
C THR A 77 -17.13 -4.56 -0.97
N HIS A 78 -17.46 -5.30 0.07
CA HIS A 78 -18.44 -4.92 1.09
C HIS A 78 -17.78 -4.05 2.15
N ARG A 79 -18.46 -2.98 2.57
CA ARG A 79 -17.99 -2.12 3.65
C ARG A 79 -18.95 -2.13 4.82
N PHE A 80 -18.38 -2.17 6.04
CA PHE A 80 -19.13 -2.17 7.31
C PHE A 80 -18.59 -1.04 8.18
N ALA A 81 -19.45 -0.40 8.95
CA ALA A 81 -19.03 0.62 9.90
C ALA A 81 -18.09 0.01 10.96
N CYS A 82 -17.00 0.69 11.27
CA CYS A 82 -16.13 0.32 12.38
C CYS A 82 -16.68 0.89 13.69
N ARG A 83 -16.77 0.04 14.73
CA ARG A 83 -17.21 0.41 16.08
C ARG A 83 -16.09 0.37 17.11
N MET A 84 -14.85 0.14 16.67
CA MET A 84 -13.71 0.17 17.59
C MET A 84 -13.50 1.56 18.19
N PRO A 85 -13.18 1.65 19.49
CA PRO A 85 -12.78 2.91 20.10
C PRO A 85 -11.57 3.55 19.37
N GLY A 86 -11.65 4.85 19.07
CA GLY A 86 -10.61 5.57 18.36
C GLY A 86 -10.66 5.50 16.83
N TYR A 87 -11.54 4.66 16.25
CA TYR A 87 -11.71 4.50 14.80
C TYR A 87 -13.03 5.11 14.29
N ALA A 88 -13.44 6.26 14.83
CA ALA A 88 -14.62 6.95 14.35
C ALA A 88 -14.49 7.27 12.85
N GLY A 89 -15.52 6.95 12.08
CA GLY A 89 -15.55 7.17 10.62
C GLY A 89 -14.77 6.16 9.78
N TRP A 90 -14.07 5.21 10.40
CA TRP A 90 -13.40 4.12 9.68
C TRP A 90 -14.39 3.04 9.27
N LEU A 91 -14.03 2.27 8.25
CA LEU A 91 -14.83 1.18 7.70
C LEU A 91 -14.02 -0.11 7.66
N TRP A 92 -14.62 -1.21 8.12
CA TRP A 92 -14.16 -2.54 7.78
C TRP A 92 -14.50 -2.81 6.32
N TYR A 93 -13.57 -3.38 5.55
CA TYR A 93 -13.84 -3.81 4.20
C TYR A 93 -13.54 -5.30 4.02
N VAL A 94 -14.32 -5.92 3.16
CA VAL A 94 -14.14 -7.33 2.76
C VAL A 94 -14.34 -7.45 1.27
N THR A 95 -13.27 -7.74 0.57
CA THR A 95 -13.32 -8.02 -0.87
C THR A 95 -13.62 -9.48 -1.08
N ILE A 96 -14.67 -9.77 -1.82
CA ILE A 96 -15.13 -11.11 -2.13
C ILE A 96 -15.20 -11.34 -3.64
N ALA A 97 -14.93 -12.56 -4.05
CA ALA A 97 -14.96 -12.97 -5.45
C ALA A 97 -15.69 -14.30 -5.63
N ARG A 98 -16.02 -14.61 -6.88
CA ARG A 98 -16.46 -15.94 -7.27
C ARG A 98 -15.94 -16.34 -8.65
N ALA A 99 -15.72 -17.63 -8.87
CA ALA A 99 -15.39 -18.16 -10.18
C ALA A 99 -16.59 -18.05 -11.14
N PRO A 100 -16.35 -17.99 -12.46
CA PRO A 100 -17.42 -18.04 -13.45
C PRO A 100 -18.35 -19.24 -13.22
N ARG A 101 -19.67 -19.00 -13.23
CA ARG A 101 -20.73 -20.00 -13.00
C ARG A 101 -20.75 -20.63 -11.60
N ALA A 102 -19.79 -20.36 -10.72
CA ALA A 102 -19.82 -20.84 -9.35
C ALA A 102 -20.79 -19.97 -8.50
N LYS A 103 -21.46 -20.62 -7.55
CA LYS A 103 -22.25 -19.94 -6.51
C LYS A 103 -21.44 -19.71 -5.23
N GLN A 104 -20.30 -20.39 -5.10
CA GLN A 104 -19.41 -20.26 -3.94
C GLN A 104 -18.73 -18.90 -3.96
N VAL A 105 -18.77 -18.22 -2.82
CA VAL A 105 -18.10 -16.95 -2.56
C VAL A 105 -16.78 -17.23 -1.86
N THR A 106 -15.73 -16.54 -2.28
CA THR A 106 -14.40 -16.60 -1.68
C THR A 106 -14.03 -15.22 -1.15
N VAL A 107 -13.55 -15.15 0.08
CA VAL A 107 -12.96 -13.93 0.65
C VAL A 107 -11.54 -13.79 0.10
N CYS A 108 -11.24 -12.64 -0.49
CA CYS A 108 -9.94 -12.34 -1.10
C CYS A 108 -9.09 -11.47 -0.17
N GLU A 109 -9.71 -10.44 0.43
CA GLU A 109 -9.02 -9.46 1.24
C GLU A 109 -9.95 -8.92 2.31
N THR A 110 -9.38 -8.57 3.48
CA THR A 110 -10.09 -7.93 4.58
C THR A 110 -9.19 -6.90 5.25
N GLY A 111 -9.79 -5.84 5.78
CA GLY A 111 -9.02 -4.83 6.51
C GLY A 111 -9.86 -3.63 6.94
N LEU A 112 -9.16 -2.58 7.35
CA LEU A 112 -9.72 -1.28 7.70
C LEU A 112 -9.33 -0.24 6.64
N MET A 113 -10.27 0.62 6.30
CA MET A 113 -10.05 1.75 5.41
C MET A 113 -10.65 3.02 6.00
N ALA A 114 -10.07 4.16 5.64
CA ALA A 114 -10.62 5.45 6.04
C ALA A 114 -11.94 5.69 5.30
N GLY A 115 -12.98 6.06 6.06
CA GLY A 115 -14.26 6.51 5.55
C GLY A 115 -14.45 8.01 5.70
N GLU A 116 -15.66 8.48 5.44
CA GLU A 116 -16.01 9.88 5.62
C GLU A 116 -15.92 10.28 7.10
N GLY A 117 -15.25 11.38 7.40
CA GLY A 117 -15.06 11.87 8.76
C GLY A 117 -14.03 11.11 9.59
N SER A 118 -13.28 10.16 9.01
CA SER A 118 -12.19 9.48 9.69
C SER A 118 -11.00 10.43 9.90
N LEU A 119 -10.33 10.28 11.05
CA LEU A 119 -9.09 10.99 11.31
C LEU A 119 -7.94 10.32 10.53
N VAL A 120 -7.47 11.00 9.51
CA VAL A 120 -6.32 10.58 8.71
C VAL A 120 -5.23 11.63 8.75
N ALA A 121 -3.98 11.21 8.54
CA ALA A 121 -2.88 12.15 8.41
C ALA A 121 -3.11 13.10 7.21
N PRO A 122 -2.69 14.37 7.32
CA PRO A 122 -2.75 15.29 6.19
C PRO A 122 -1.92 14.75 5.01
N PRO A 123 -2.18 15.19 3.78
CA PRO A 123 -1.37 14.81 2.63
C PRO A 123 0.12 15.04 2.90
N TRP A 124 0.95 14.12 2.40
CA TRP A 124 2.38 14.26 2.56
C TRP A 124 2.88 15.55 1.90
N VAL A 125 3.64 16.33 2.65
CA VAL A 125 4.27 17.55 2.16
C VAL A 125 5.78 17.37 2.25
N PRO A 126 6.55 17.74 1.19
CA PRO A 126 8.00 17.68 1.20
C PRO A 126 8.60 18.38 2.42
N TYR A 127 9.70 17.84 2.97
CA TYR A 127 10.33 18.41 4.16
C TYR A 127 10.68 19.89 3.97
N ALA A 128 11.17 20.27 2.79
CA ALA A 128 11.53 21.65 2.43
C ALA A 128 10.35 22.65 2.54
N GLU A 129 9.12 22.17 2.40
CA GLU A 129 7.91 23.00 2.52
C GLU A 129 7.37 23.06 3.95
N ARG A 130 7.74 22.07 4.79
CA ARG A 130 7.31 21.98 6.19
C ARG A 130 8.21 22.72 7.16
N VAL A 131 9.46 22.95 6.80
CA VAL A 131 10.43 23.64 7.64
C VAL A 131 10.10 25.13 7.73
N ASN A 132 10.18 25.70 8.93
CA ASN A 132 10.04 27.12 9.14
C ASN A 132 11.28 27.88 8.63
N GLU A 133 11.20 29.22 8.58
CA GLU A 133 12.28 30.07 8.05
C GLU A 133 13.60 29.88 8.81
N GLU A 134 13.54 29.82 10.14
CA GLU A 134 14.72 29.67 11.00
C GLU A 134 15.42 28.30 10.75
N GLU A 135 14.66 27.24 10.58
CA GLU A 135 15.20 25.93 10.32
C GLU A 135 15.78 25.86 8.90
N ARG A 136 15.15 26.52 7.94
CA ARG A 136 15.66 26.66 6.58
C ARG A 136 16.99 27.39 6.52
N GLU A 137 17.14 28.45 7.30
CA GLU A 137 18.41 29.18 7.43
C GLU A 137 19.51 28.32 8.09
N ARG A 138 19.16 27.55 9.13
CA ARG A 138 20.08 26.58 9.75
C ARG A 138 20.55 25.54 8.75
N LEU A 139 19.65 24.97 7.97
CA LEU A 139 19.98 23.97 6.95
C LEU A 139 20.93 24.57 5.89
N LYS A 140 20.70 25.81 5.45
CA LYS A 140 21.61 26.53 4.55
C LYS A 140 22.98 26.73 5.17
N ALA A 141 23.03 27.20 6.43
CA ALA A 141 24.28 27.42 7.14
C ALA A 141 25.08 26.11 7.30
N VAL A 142 24.43 25.00 7.57
CA VAL A 142 25.07 23.67 7.63
C VAL A 142 25.59 23.23 6.25
N ALA A 143 24.80 23.40 5.20
CA ALA A 143 25.20 23.04 3.83
C ALA A 143 26.39 23.89 3.33
N GLU A 144 26.49 25.14 3.79
CA GLU A 144 27.60 26.08 3.49
C GLU A 144 28.81 25.94 4.44
N GLY A 145 28.80 24.93 5.33
CA GLY A 145 29.86 24.69 6.32
C GLY A 145 29.91 25.74 7.45
N ARG A 146 28.92 26.60 7.53
CA ARG A 146 28.74 27.57 8.60
C ARG A 146 27.88 26.98 9.70
N VAL A 147 28.48 26.23 10.64
CA VAL A 147 27.77 25.67 11.79
C VAL A 147 27.66 26.75 12.88
N PRO A 148 26.49 27.35 13.12
CA PRO A 148 26.36 28.26 14.24
C PRO A 148 26.34 27.45 15.54
N GLY A 149 27.39 27.54 16.32
CA GLY A 149 27.36 27.17 17.73
C GLY A 149 27.80 25.77 18.12
N LEU A 150 28.69 25.10 17.39
CA LEU A 150 29.54 24.08 17.99
C LEU A 150 30.71 24.77 18.67
N SER A 151 30.44 25.31 19.84
CA SER A 151 31.50 25.60 20.82
C SER A 151 32.13 24.26 21.17
N LEU A 152 33.38 24.07 20.77
CA LEU A 152 34.20 22.95 21.18
C LEU A 152 34.20 22.91 22.71
N ILE A 153 33.48 21.96 23.29
CA ILE A 153 33.68 21.58 24.68
C ILE A 153 35.04 20.88 24.68
N HIS A 154 36.07 21.65 25.06
CA HIS A 154 37.34 21.07 25.43
C HIS A 154 37.13 20.34 26.74
N ILE A 155 37.21 18.99 26.68
CA ILE A 155 37.47 18.15 27.84
C ILE A 155 38.97 18.08 28.05
#